data_83049b674531ec9dddd94b71dd6c8dea
#
_entry.id   83049b674531ec9dddd94b71dd6c8dea
#
_cell.length_a   1.000
_cell.length_b   1.000
_cell.length_c   1.000
_cell.angle_alpha   90.00
_cell.angle_beta   90.00
_cell.angle_gamma   90.00
#
_symmetry.space_group_name_H-M   'P 1'
#
loop_
_entity.id
_entity.type
_entity.pdbx_description
1 polymer ?
#
loop_
_entity_poly.entity_id
_entity_poly.type
_entity_poly.pdbx_seq_one_letter_code
_entity_poly.pdbx_strand_id
1 'polypeptide(L)'
;MEVYQIISLIVLIVIIIYSAVLSVIYYVRSYKSKKIDASNKSGKEIVSSILDKYNLKDINVEKIDGSDRYFYTEDTIFLSKDIYEGKSIYDVAVSSYLVSSFIKNNESKHLIRILSNLYSFLDYTILFSYAIVILGLSFEISNLVWIGVYLLIFVFISNLLLYIKERKLISDTVNMLRHEDIINTTIKEKTTKMLFSIVSLSVASLVFKVTSFFQKTVYIIINDEE
;
A
#
# COMPACT_ATOMS: atom_id res chain seq x y z
N MET A 1 -34.49 -10.16 -9.43
CA MET A 1 -33.37 -10.02 -8.45
C MET A 1 -33.93 -10.12 -7.05
N GLU A 2 -33.32 -10.96 -6.25
CA GLU A 2 -33.69 -11.09 -4.84
C GLU A 2 -33.24 -9.84 -4.04
N VAL A 3 -33.91 -9.51 -2.95
CA VAL A 3 -33.62 -8.30 -2.14
C VAL A 3 -32.16 -8.25 -1.69
N TYR A 4 -31.59 -9.39 -1.25
CA TYR A 4 -30.18 -9.46 -0.85
C TYR A 4 -29.20 -9.16 -1.97
N GLN A 5 -29.56 -9.47 -3.22
CA GLN A 5 -28.75 -9.15 -4.38
C GLN A 5 -28.70 -7.64 -4.64
N ILE A 6 -29.85 -6.96 -4.51
CA ILE A 6 -29.91 -5.49 -4.64
C ILE A 6 -29.05 -4.84 -3.55
N ILE A 7 -29.17 -5.29 -2.30
CA ILE A 7 -28.37 -4.78 -1.19
C ILE A 7 -26.86 -4.98 -1.46
N SER A 8 -26.47 -6.19 -1.88
CA SER A 8 -25.05 -6.49 -2.17
C SER A 8 -24.49 -5.59 -3.28
N LEU A 9 -25.28 -5.28 -4.30
CA LEU A 9 -24.88 -4.42 -5.39
C LEU A 9 -24.73 -2.96 -4.95
N ILE A 10 -25.63 -2.46 -4.12
CA ILE A 10 -25.53 -1.13 -3.51
C ILE A 10 -24.27 -1.05 -2.64
N VAL A 11 -24.03 -2.04 -1.80
CA VAL A 11 -22.83 -2.12 -0.97
C VAL A 11 -21.56 -2.12 -1.83
N LEU A 12 -21.50 -2.89 -2.89
CA LEU A 12 -20.36 -2.93 -3.80
C LEU A 12 -20.12 -1.56 -4.47
N ILE A 13 -21.17 -0.88 -4.93
CA ILE A 13 -21.05 0.47 -5.53
C ILE A 13 -20.46 1.45 -4.50
N VAL A 14 -20.94 1.45 -3.27
CA VAL A 14 -20.42 2.30 -2.20
C VAL A 14 -18.94 1.99 -1.94
N ILE A 15 -18.55 0.73 -1.89
CA ILE A 15 -17.15 0.28 -1.71
C ILE A 15 -16.27 0.80 -2.85
N ILE A 16 -16.72 0.69 -4.10
CA ILE A 16 -15.96 1.15 -5.27
C ILE A 16 -15.76 2.67 -5.22
N ILE A 17 -16.83 3.43 -4.94
CA ILE A 17 -16.75 4.90 -4.82
C ILE A 17 -15.78 5.29 -3.71
N TYR A 18 -15.90 4.68 -2.52
CA TYR A 18 -15.01 4.94 -1.40
C TYR A 18 -13.55 4.63 -1.72
N SER A 19 -13.28 3.48 -2.32
CA SER A 19 -11.94 3.08 -2.75
C SER A 19 -11.37 4.03 -3.82
N ALA A 20 -12.17 4.50 -4.76
CA ALA A 20 -11.78 5.49 -5.76
C ALA A 20 -11.37 6.82 -5.11
N VAL A 21 -12.16 7.33 -4.16
CA VAL A 21 -11.86 8.55 -3.41
C VAL A 21 -10.53 8.43 -2.67
N LEU A 22 -10.30 7.31 -1.96
CA LEU A 22 -9.03 7.07 -1.25
C LEU A 22 -7.84 7.02 -2.22
N SER A 23 -8.00 6.38 -3.38
CA SER A 23 -6.97 6.33 -4.42
C SER A 23 -6.61 7.73 -4.93
N VAL A 24 -7.60 8.56 -5.23
CA VAL A 24 -7.38 9.95 -5.67
C VAL A 24 -6.66 10.76 -4.59
N ILE A 25 -7.07 10.63 -3.33
CA ILE A 25 -6.41 11.31 -2.20
C ILE A 25 -4.94 10.88 -2.11
N TYR A 26 -4.64 9.58 -2.25
CA TYR A 26 -3.26 9.09 -2.25
C TYR A 26 -2.44 9.68 -3.39
N TYR A 27 -2.93 9.64 -4.63
CA TYR A 27 -2.21 10.17 -5.78
C TYR A 27 -1.91 11.66 -5.66
N VAL A 28 -2.90 12.46 -5.25
CA VAL A 28 -2.73 13.92 -5.07
C VAL A 28 -1.72 14.22 -3.96
N ARG A 29 -1.79 13.49 -2.84
CA ARG A 29 -0.84 13.69 -1.73
C ARG A 29 0.55 13.22 -2.08
N SER A 30 0.69 12.07 -2.70
CA SER A 30 1.97 11.53 -3.17
C SER A 30 2.66 12.51 -4.11
N TYR A 31 1.96 12.99 -5.14
CA TYR A 31 2.49 13.97 -6.08
C TYR A 31 2.95 15.27 -5.41
N LYS A 32 2.16 15.80 -4.47
CA LYS A 32 2.54 17.01 -3.73
C LYS A 32 3.72 16.74 -2.77
N SER A 33 3.73 15.58 -2.12
CA SER A 33 4.75 15.20 -1.14
C SER A 33 6.12 14.94 -1.78
N LYS A 34 6.16 14.44 -3.01
CA LYS A 34 7.40 14.24 -3.78
C LYS A 34 8.12 15.55 -4.15
N LYS A 35 7.42 16.68 -4.12
CA LYS A 35 7.97 18.02 -4.48
C LYS A 35 8.51 18.79 -3.29
N ILE A 36 8.42 18.27 -2.08
CA ILE A 36 8.80 18.98 -0.85
C ILE A 36 9.84 18.16 -0.13
N ASP A 37 11.04 18.71 0.02
CA ASP A 37 12.09 18.10 0.83
C ASP A 37 11.69 18.14 2.31
N ALA A 38 11.87 17.03 2.98
CA ALA A 38 11.48 16.85 4.36
C ALA A 38 12.66 16.64 5.30
N SER A 39 13.77 16.11 4.79
CA SER A 39 14.90 15.69 5.58
C SER A 39 16.22 15.91 4.84
N ASN A 40 17.30 16.06 5.60
CA ASN A 40 18.67 16.02 5.05
C ASN A 40 19.11 14.56 4.78
N LYS A 41 18.43 13.58 5.40
CA LYS A 41 18.71 12.14 5.23
C LYS A 41 17.92 11.55 4.07
N SER A 42 18.54 10.67 3.29
CA SER A 42 17.87 9.88 2.26
C SER A 42 17.02 8.76 2.86
N GLY A 43 16.13 8.16 2.05
CA GLY A 43 15.32 7.03 2.53
C GLY A 43 16.15 5.87 3.06
N LYS A 44 17.30 5.54 2.43
CA LYS A 44 18.25 4.56 2.95
C LYS A 44 18.79 4.96 4.33
N GLU A 45 19.26 6.19 4.45
CA GLU A 45 19.85 6.69 5.70
C GLU A 45 18.85 6.70 6.85
N ILE A 46 17.58 6.98 6.56
CA ILE A 46 16.48 6.91 7.54
C ILE A 46 16.28 5.46 8.00
N VAL A 47 16.17 4.52 7.07
CA VAL A 47 15.99 3.09 7.42
C VAL A 47 17.16 2.60 8.23
N SER A 48 18.41 2.84 7.79
CA SER A 48 19.61 2.39 8.49
C SER A 48 19.73 3.02 9.90
N SER A 49 19.47 4.33 10.02
CA SER A 49 19.51 5.03 11.31
C SER A 49 18.51 4.44 12.32
N ILE A 50 17.31 4.06 11.85
CA ILE A 50 16.29 3.44 12.71
C ILE A 50 16.67 2.00 13.05
N LEU A 51 17.15 1.19 12.10
CA LEU A 51 17.58 -0.19 12.33
C LEU A 51 18.75 -0.24 13.35
N ASP A 52 19.72 0.64 13.24
CA ASP A 52 20.86 0.74 14.17
C ASP A 52 20.39 0.99 15.60
N LYS A 53 19.39 1.85 15.79
CA LYS A 53 18.84 2.15 17.11
C LYS A 53 18.13 0.96 17.75
N TYR A 54 17.52 0.10 16.94
CA TYR A 54 16.86 -1.11 17.40
C TYR A 54 17.80 -2.33 17.45
N ASN A 55 19.13 -2.12 17.28
CA ASN A 55 20.15 -3.17 17.24
C ASN A 55 19.92 -4.24 16.16
N LEU A 56 19.29 -3.86 15.05
CA LEU A 56 18.98 -4.72 13.90
C LEU A 56 20.00 -4.51 12.77
N LYS A 57 21.30 -4.60 13.07
CA LYS A 57 22.41 -4.35 12.13
C LYS A 57 22.55 -5.39 11.04
N ASP A 58 21.99 -6.58 11.25
CA ASP A 58 22.07 -7.69 10.29
C ASP A 58 21.05 -7.56 9.16
N ILE A 59 20.22 -6.51 9.19
CA ILE A 59 19.18 -6.27 8.17
C ILE A 59 19.76 -5.44 7.04
N ASN A 60 19.69 -6.00 5.83
CA ASN A 60 20.15 -5.31 4.63
C ASN A 60 19.12 -4.28 4.14
N VAL A 61 19.63 -3.19 3.53
CA VAL A 61 18.80 -2.20 2.84
C VAL A 61 19.23 -2.15 1.39
N GLU A 62 18.41 -2.68 0.50
CA GLU A 62 18.74 -2.85 -0.90
C GLU A 62 17.91 -1.95 -1.81
N LYS A 63 18.55 -1.54 -2.92
CA LYS A 63 17.91 -0.77 -3.97
C LYS A 63 17.36 -1.70 -5.04
N ILE A 64 16.11 -1.47 -5.45
CA ILE A 64 15.45 -2.22 -6.53
C ILE A 64 15.03 -1.31 -7.66
N ASP A 65 14.92 -1.88 -8.85
CA ASP A 65 14.42 -1.20 -10.04
C ASP A 65 12.92 -1.04 -10.03
N GLY A 66 12.45 0.00 -10.70
CA GLY A 66 11.05 0.39 -10.80
C GLY A 66 10.70 1.54 -9.84
N SER A 67 9.74 2.37 -10.26
CA SER A 67 9.29 3.51 -9.47
C SER A 67 8.34 3.08 -8.35
N ASP A 68 8.45 3.74 -7.20
CA ASP A 68 7.52 3.60 -6.07
C ASP A 68 7.32 2.16 -5.53
N ARG A 69 8.32 1.29 -5.70
CA ARG A 69 8.32 -0.05 -5.15
C ARG A 69 9.01 -0.06 -3.79
N TYR A 70 8.40 -0.73 -2.84
CA TYR A 70 8.97 -0.95 -1.51
C TYR A 70 8.32 -2.17 -0.85
N PHE A 71 9.13 -3.01 -0.24
CA PHE A 71 8.69 -4.17 0.54
C PHE A 71 9.84 -4.65 1.42
N TYR A 72 9.60 -5.62 2.28
CA TYR A 72 10.64 -6.25 3.08
C TYR A 72 10.44 -7.76 3.15
N THR A 73 11.56 -8.45 3.38
CA THR A 73 11.65 -9.89 3.67
C THR A 73 12.07 -10.09 5.13
N GLU A 74 12.48 -11.31 5.50
CA GLU A 74 12.91 -11.61 6.86
C GLU A 74 14.21 -10.90 7.27
N ASP A 75 15.07 -10.54 6.30
CA ASP A 75 16.43 -10.02 6.51
C ASP A 75 16.79 -8.80 5.63
N THR A 76 15.89 -8.37 4.77
CA THR A 76 16.18 -7.30 3.80
C THR A 76 14.99 -6.37 3.61
N ILE A 77 15.27 -5.06 3.60
CA ILE A 77 14.32 -4.01 3.23
C ILE A 77 14.67 -3.51 1.84
N PHE A 78 13.70 -3.57 0.93
CA PHE A 78 13.84 -3.17 -0.47
C PHE A 78 13.16 -1.82 -0.72
N LEU A 79 13.92 -0.88 -1.30
CA LEU A 79 13.44 0.44 -1.70
C LEU A 79 13.72 0.69 -3.18
N SER A 80 12.78 1.26 -3.92
CA SER A 80 13.04 1.73 -5.27
C SER A 80 14.13 2.81 -5.26
N LYS A 81 14.84 2.98 -6.37
CA LYS A 81 15.90 3.97 -6.50
C LYS A 81 15.47 5.36 -6.03
N ASP A 82 14.27 5.79 -6.42
CA ASP A 82 13.76 7.12 -6.09
C ASP A 82 13.58 7.29 -4.57
N ILE A 83 13.04 6.28 -3.88
CA ILE A 83 12.86 6.31 -2.43
C ILE A 83 14.20 6.16 -1.68
N TYR A 84 15.07 5.28 -2.18
CA TYR A 84 16.37 4.99 -1.57
C TYR A 84 17.27 6.22 -1.46
N GLU A 85 17.32 7.02 -2.55
CA GLU A 85 18.13 8.24 -2.66
C GLU A 85 17.34 9.50 -2.30
N GLY A 86 16.02 9.43 -2.29
CA GLY A 86 15.10 10.56 -2.12
C GLY A 86 15.05 11.10 -0.70
N LYS A 87 14.70 12.37 -0.58
CA LYS A 87 14.62 13.15 0.68
C LYS A 87 13.28 13.87 0.84
N SER A 88 12.35 13.63 -0.06
CA SER A 88 11.03 14.27 -0.02
C SER A 88 10.14 13.75 1.12
N ILE A 89 9.06 14.45 1.41
CA ILE A 89 8.06 13.99 2.40
C ILE A 89 7.55 12.58 2.05
N TYR A 90 7.40 12.28 0.76
CA TYR A 90 6.99 10.96 0.30
C TYR A 90 8.02 9.89 0.66
N ASP A 91 9.29 10.13 0.35
CA ASP A 91 10.38 9.18 0.59
C ASP A 91 10.58 8.92 2.08
N VAL A 92 10.54 9.98 2.89
CA VAL A 92 10.59 9.90 4.36
C VAL A 92 9.42 9.09 4.90
N ALA A 93 8.19 9.35 4.44
CA ALA A 93 7.01 8.64 4.92
C ALA A 93 7.05 7.15 4.55
N VAL A 94 7.42 6.80 3.32
CA VAL A 94 7.51 5.41 2.87
C VAL A 94 8.60 4.66 3.61
N SER A 95 9.82 5.21 3.68
CA SER A 95 10.97 4.58 4.34
C SER A 95 10.70 4.34 5.81
N SER A 96 10.16 5.33 6.52
CA SER A 96 9.84 5.21 7.95
C SER A 96 8.68 4.25 8.22
N TYR A 97 7.64 4.25 7.39
CA TYR A 97 6.55 3.29 7.49
C TYR A 97 7.06 1.85 7.32
N LEU A 98 7.89 1.63 6.30
CA LEU A 98 8.40 0.30 5.99
C LEU A 98 9.27 -0.26 7.12
N VAL A 99 10.23 0.52 7.62
CA VAL A 99 11.09 0.09 8.73
C VAL A 99 10.31 -0.08 10.03
N SER A 100 9.33 0.79 10.33
CA SER A 100 8.48 0.65 11.51
C SER A 100 7.61 -0.61 11.44
N SER A 101 7.07 -0.91 10.27
CA SER A 101 6.31 -2.14 10.01
C SER A 101 7.20 -3.37 10.16
N PHE A 102 8.42 -3.33 9.62
CA PHE A 102 9.42 -4.37 9.75
C PHE A 102 9.76 -4.64 11.23
N ILE A 103 10.13 -3.61 12.00
CA ILE A 103 10.49 -3.74 13.42
C ILE A 103 9.33 -4.36 14.21
N LYS A 104 8.11 -3.87 14.02
CA LYS A 104 6.94 -4.37 14.72
C LYS A 104 6.63 -5.85 14.42
N ASN A 105 6.93 -6.29 13.23
CA ASN A 105 6.69 -7.67 12.80
C ASN A 105 7.91 -8.58 13.00
N ASN A 106 9.11 -8.02 13.25
CA ASN A 106 10.35 -8.79 13.38
C ASN A 106 10.45 -9.61 14.67
N GLU A 107 9.64 -9.33 15.69
CA GLU A 107 9.54 -10.16 16.89
C GLU A 107 9.17 -11.63 16.55
N SER A 108 8.58 -11.84 15.37
CA SER A 108 8.28 -13.16 14.83
C SER A 108 8.42 -13.17 13.31
N LYS A 109 9.51 -13.78 12.80
CA LYS A 109 9.71 -14.01 11.35
C LYS A 109 8.51 -14.74 10.72
N HIS A 110 7.85 -15.59 11.51
CA HIS A 110 6.64 -16.29 11.09
C HIS A 110 5.47 -15.33 10.81
N LEU A 111 5.31 -14.27 11.60
CA LEU A 111 4.29 -13.24 11.36
C LEU A 111 4.55 -12.44 10.07
N ILE A 112 5.82 -12.12 9.77
CA ILE A 112 6.17 -11.45 8.51
C ILE A 112 5.71 -12.29 7.31
N ARG A 113 6.02 -13.59 7.34
CA ARG A 113 5.65 -14.52 6.27
C ARG A 113 4.13 -14.65 6.13
N ILE A 114 3.41 -14.81 7.23
CA ILE A 114 1.94 -14.89 7.21
C ILE A 114 1.32 -13.63 6.63
N LEU A 115 1.77 -12.44 7.06
CA LEU A 115 1.24 -11.17 6.57
C LEU A 115 1.54 -10.96 5.08
N SER A 116 2.76 -11.23 4.64
CA SER A 116 3.13 -11.16 3.23
C SER A 116 2.27 -12.08 2.36
N ASN A 117 2.07 -13.32 2.81
CA ASN A 117 1.22 -14.29 2.11
C ASN A 117 -0.25 -13.83 2.08
N LEU A 118 -0.76 -13.25 3.17
CA LEU A 118 -2.12 -12.74 3.24
C LEU A 118 -2.33 -11.57 2.27
N TYR A 119 -1.40 -10.60 2.23
CA TYR A 119 -1.48 -9.50 1.26
C TYR A 119 -1.47 -10.01 -0.18
N SER A 120 -0.55 -10.92 -0.51
CA SER A 120 -0.47 -11.53 -1.84
C SER A 120 -1.76 -12.29 -2.18
N PHE A 121 -2.30 -13.05 -1.25
CA PHE A 121 -3.56 -13.77 -1.43
C PHE A 121 -4.72 -12.82 -1.71
N LEU A 122 -4.87 -11.74 -0.95
CA LEU A 122 -5.92 -10.75 -1.18
C LEU A 122 -5.76 -10.05 -2.54
N ASP A 123 -4.54 -9.72 -2.94
CA ASP A 123 -4.25 -9.13 -4.23
C ASP A 123 -4.65 -10.03 -5.41
N TYR A 124 -4.31 -11.31 -5.37
CA TYR A 124 -4.75 -12.26 -6.38
C TYR A 124 -6.26 -12.47 -6.36
N THR A 125 -6.87 -12.50 -5.17
CA THR A 125 -8.32 -12.65 -5.04
C THR A 125 -9.07 -11.49 -5.68
N ILE A 126 -8.56 -10.25 -5.63
CA ILE A 126 -9.16 -9.10 -6.33
C ILE A 126 -9.21 -9.36 -7.84
N LEU A 127 -8.07 -9.69 -8.45
CA LEU A 127 -8.00 -9.93 -9.91
C LEU A 127 -8.86 -11.10 -10.33
N PHE A 128 -8.84 -12.18 -9.57
CA PHE A 128 -9.68 -13.36 -9.81
C PHE A 128 -11.17 -13.04 -9.70
N SER A 129 -11.57 -12.25 -8.72
CA SER A 129 -12.96 -11.83 -8.55
C SER A 129 -13.47 -11.01 -9.75
N TYR A 130 -12.67 -10.09 -10.27
CA TYR A 130 -13.03 -9.33 -11.47
C TYR A 130 -13.14 -10.25 -12.69
N ALA A 131 -12.21 -11.20 -12.86
CA ALA A 131 -12.28 -12.17 -13.94
C ALA A 131 -13.57 -13.01 -13.88
N ILE A 132 -13.94 -13.48 -12.69
CA ILE A 132 -15.19 -14.22 -12.46
C ILE A 132 -16.42 -13.38 -12.82
N VAL A 133 -16.47 -12.11 -12.40
CA VAL A 133 -17.59 -11.22 -12.73
C VAL A 133 -17.71 -11.04 -14.26
N ILE A 134 -16.58 -10.77 -14.93
CA ILE A 134 -16.55 -10.57 -16.39
C ILE A 134 -17.01 -11.83 -17.11
N LEU A 135 -16.51 -13.01 -16.74
CA LEU A 135 -16.93 -14.28 -17.32
C LEU A 135 -18.41 -14.56 -17.06
N GLY A 136 -18.89 -14.30 -15.84
CA GLY A 136 -20.30 -14.46 -15.49
C GLY A 136 -21.23 -13.58 -16.35
N LEU A 137 -20.81 -12.33 -16.61
CA LEU A 137 -21.53 -11.41 -17.50
C LEU A 137 -21.46 -11.85 -18.96
N SER A 138 -20.28 -12.28 -19.44
CA SER A 138 -20.08 -12.69 -20.84
C SER A 138 -20.85 -13.95 -21.21
N PHE A 139 -21.03 -14.89 -20.28
CA PHE A 139 -21.74 -16.13 -20.46
C PHE A 139 -23.18 -16.12 -19.90
N GLU A 140 -23.64 -14.97 -19.41
CA GLU A 140 -24.98 -14.80 -18.80
C GLU A 140 -25.24 -15.72 -17.60
N ILE A 141 -24.17 -16.15 -16.89
CA ILE A 141 -24.24 -17.03 -15.71
C ILE A 141 -24.39 -16.20 -14.44
N SER A 142 -25.61 -15.93 -14.02
CA SER A 142 -25.92 -15.07 -12.87
C SER A 142 -25.22 -15.52 -11.57
N ASN A 143 -25.17 -16.82 -11.28
CA ASN A 143 -24.51 -17.33 -10.08
C ASN A 143 -23.01 -17.01 -10.05
N LEU A 144 -22.34 -17.03 -11.18
CA LEU A 144 -20.93 -16.72 -11.31
C LEU A 144 -20.65 -15.23 -10.99
N VAL A 145 -21.51 -14.34 -11.48
CA VAL A 145 -21.45 -12.91 -11.18
C VAL A 145 -21.53 -12.69 -9.67
N TRP A 146 -22.48 -13.33 -8.98
CA TRP A 146 -22.65 -13.17 -7.55
C TRP A 146 -21.48 -13.73 -6.72
N ILE A 147 -20.89 -14.82 -7.14
CA ILE A 147 -19.64 -15.34 -6.51
C ILE A 147 -18.55 -14.27 -6.57
N GLY A 148 -18.32 -13.66 -7.74
CA GLY A 148 -17.33 -12.61 -7.89
C GLY A 148 -17.62 -11.37 -7.02
N VAL A 149 -18.89 -10.95 -6.95
CA VAL A 149 -19.33 -9.81 -6.11
C VAL A 149 -19.05 -10.10 -4.63
N TYR A 150 -19.39 -11.28 -4.12
CA TYR A 150 -19.16 -11.63 -2.72
C TYR A 150 -17.68 -11.73 -2.40
N LEU A 151 -16.85 -12.22 -3.31
CA LEU A 151 -15.40 -12.24 -3.16
C LEU A 151 -14.84 -10.81 -3.07
N LEU A 152 -15.31 -9.86 -3.87
CA LEU A 152 -14.89 -8.45 -3.78
C LEU A 152 -15.26 -7.82 -2.43
N ILE A 153 -16.47 -8.08 -1.92
CA ILE A 153 -16.90 -7.61 -0.60
C ILE A 153 -16.03 -8.24 0.51
N PHE A 154 -15.75 -9.53 0.42
CA PHE A 154 -14.87 -10.24 1.36
C PHE A 154 -13.47 -9.62 1.40
N VAL A 155 -12.87 -9.36 0.25
CA VAL A 155 -11.55 -8.72 0.17
C VAL A 155 -11.57 -7.33 0.77
N PHE A 156 -12.60 -6.54 0.50
CA PHE A 156 -12.74 -5.21 1.10
C PHE A 156 -12.78 -5.25 2.63
N ILE A 157 -13.59 -6.14 3.20
CA ILE A 157 -13.67 -6.31 4.67
C ILE A 157 -12.31 -6.73 5.23
N SER A 158 -11.63 -7.67 4.58
CA SER A 158 -10.29 -8.13 5.00
C SER A 158 -9.27 -7.00 4.99
N ASN A 159 -9.25 -6.18 3.93
CA ASN A 159 -8.37 -5.01 3.83
C ASN A 159 -8.72 -3.92 4.87
N LEU A 160 -10.00 -3.76 5.21
CA LEU A 160 -10.42 -2.83 6.26
C LEU A 160 -9.90 -3.27 7.64
N LEU A 161 -9.92 -4.55 7.94
CA LEU A 161 -9.34 -5.10 9.19
C LEU A 161 -7.83 -4.89 9.25
N LEU A 162 -7.12 -5.11 8.15
CA LEU A 162 -5.68 -4.83 8.04
C LEU A 162 -5.40 -3.33 8.23
N TYR A 163 -6.17 -2.46 7.61
CA TYR A 163 -6.05 -1.01 7.79
C TYR A 163 -6.19 -0.57 9.25
N ILE A 164 -7.15 -1.11 9.99
CA ILE A 164 -7.32 -0.80 11.41
C ILE A 164 -6.06 -1.17 12.21
N LYS A 165 -5.43 -2.30 11.90
CA LYS A 165 -4.18 -2.73 12.51
C LYS A 165 -3.03 -1.79 12.17
N GLU A 166 -2.87 -1.42 10.89
CA GLU A 166 -1.77 -0.59 10.41
C GLU A 166 -1.91 0.88 10.85
N ARG A 167 -3.13 1.37 11.01
CA ARG A 167 -3.37 2.73 11.49
C ARG A 167 -2.71 3.01 12.84
N LYS A 168 -2.62 2.01 13.71
CA LYS A 168 -1.93 2.14 15.00
C LYS A 168 -0.43 2.38 14.84
N LEU A 169 0.16 1.83 13.78
CA LEU A 169 1.58 1.99 13.48
C LEU A 169 1.96 3.42 13.10
N ILE A 170 1.03 4.20 12.55
CA ILE A 170 1.31 5.59 12.11
C ILE A 170 1.80 6.44 13.28
N SER A 171 1.13 6.34 14.44
CA SER A 171 1.53 7.12 15.62
C SER A 171 2.95 6.77 16.07
N ASP A 172 3.27 5.48 16.08
CA ASP A 172 4.58 4.98 16.47
C ASP A 172 5.66 5.46 15.48
N THR A 173 5.36 5.37 14.19
CA THR A 173 6.25 5.86 13.11
C THR A 173 6.52 7.36 13.23
N VAL A 174 5.49 8.18 13.47
CA VAL A 174 5.65 9.64 13.60
C VAL A 174 6.46 10.00 14.86
N ASN A 175 6.24 9.28 15.95
CA ASN A 175 7.02 9.48 17.18
C ASN A 175 8.49 9.09 16.96
N MET A 176 8.75 7.98 16.27
CA MET A 176 10.09 7.54 15.90
C MET A 176 10.83 8.60 15.07
N LEU A 177 10.19 9.13 14.01
CA LEU A 177 10.75 10.19 13.17
C LEU A 177 11.08 11.47 13.95
N ARG A 178 10.27 11.80 14.94
CA ARG A 178 10.49 12.95 15.81
C ARG A 178 11.67 12.75 16.77
N HIS A 179 11.77 11.57 17.36
CA HIS A 179 12.88 11.24 18.29
C HIS A 179 14.24 11.20 17.61
N GLU A 180 14.27 10.93 16.29
CA GLU A 180 15.48 10.90 15.47
C GLU A 180 15.81 12.27 14.83
N ASP A 181 15.08 13.34 15.16
CA ASP A 181 15.22 14.66 14.55
C ASP A 181 15.20 14.64 13.00
N ILE A 182 14.52 13.62 12.42
CA ILE A 182 14.41 13.46 10.96
C ILE A 182 13.44 14.48 10.38
N ILE A 183 12.39 14.82 11.12
CA ILE A 183 11.36 15.79 10.71
C ILE A 183 11.17 16.88 11.76
N ASN A 184 11.03 18.13 11.28
CA ASN A 184 10.64 19.24 12.12
C ASN A 184 9.11 19.31 12.31
N THR A 185 8.65 20.21 13.19
CA THR A 185 7.24 20.40 13.52
C THR A 185 6.38 20.78 12.32
N THR A 186 6.91 21.55 11.38
CA THR A 186 6.20 22.02 10.18
C THR A 186 5.96 20.90 9.17
N ILE A 187 6.91 19.98 9.04
CA ILE A 187 6.85 18.86 8.10
C ILE A 187 6.03 17.70 8.70
N LYS A 188 5.99 17.59 10.03
CA LYS A 188 5.30 16.50 10.76
C LYS A 188 3.87 16.29 10.29
N GLU A 189 3.09 17.35 10.18
CA GLU A 189 1.67 17.23 9.77
C GLU A 189 1.54 16.67 8.35
N LYS A 190 2.37 17.15 7.41
CA LYS A 190 2.35 16.68 6.03
C LYS A 190 2.79 15.23 5.93
N THR A 191 3.84 14.84 6.66
CA THR A 191 4.33 13.45 6.74
C THR A 191 3.27 12.53 7.33
N THR A 192 2.60 12.96 8.41
CA THR A 192 1.49 12.21 9.01
C THR A 192 0.34 11.99 8.02
N LYS A 193 -0.07 13.05 7.29
CA LYS A 193 -1.10 12.92 6.25
C LYS A 193 -0.68 11.99 5.12
N MET A 194 0.61 11.95 4.76
CA MET A 194 1.13 11.03 3.75
C MET A 194 1.12 9.59 4.27
N LEU A 195 1.55 9.34 5.50
CA LEU A 195 1.48 8.03 6.16
C LEU A 195 0.04 7.48 6.18
N PHE A 196 -0.94 8.30 6.57
CA PHE A 196 -2.36 7.91 6.50
C PHE A 196 -2.79 7.54 5.08
N SER A 197 -2.30 8.23 4.07
CA SER A 197 -2.63 7.91 2.67
C SER A 197 -1.98 6.61 2.21
N ILE A 198 -0.74 6.32 2.63
CA ILE A 198 -0.05 5.05 2.34
C ILE A 198 -0.85 3.88 2.94
N VAL A 199 -1.19 3.97 4.21
CA VAL A 199 -1.93 2.91 4.90
C VAL A 199 -3.36 2.74 4.33
N SER A 200 -4.00 3.82 3.90
CA SER A 200 -5.34 3.72 3.30
C SER A 200 -5.36 3.06 1.90
N LEU A 201 -4.19 2.90 1.26
CA LEU A 201 -4.10 2.18 -0.02
C LEU A 201 -4.55 0.71 0.08
N SER A 202 -4.37 0.07 1.24
CA SER A 202 -4.85 -1.30 1.43
C SER A 202 -6.37 -1.39 1.26
N VAL A 203 -7.11 -0.40 1.76
CA VAL A 203 -8.57 -0.29 1.59
C VAL A 203 -8.94 0.13 0.17
N ALA A 204 -8.12 0.97 -0.46
CA ALA A 204 -8.31 1.42 -1.84
C ALA A 204 -7.93 0.36 -2.89
N SER A 205 -7.40 -0.78 -2.48
CA SER A 205 -6.82 -1.80 -3.37
C SER A 205 -7.77 -2.28 -4.47
N LEU A 206 -9.08 -2.33 -4.22
CA LEU A 206 -10.07 -2.73 -5.21
C LEU A 206 -10.03 -1.90 -6.50
N VAL A 207 -9.86 -0.58 -6.38
CA VAL A 207 -9.78 0.31 -7.55
C VAL A 207 -8.32 0.50 -7.97
N PHE A 208 -7.43 0.64 -7.00
CA PHE A 208 -6.01 0.89 -7.24
C PHE A 208 -5.35 -0.23 -8.08
N LYS A 209 -5.64 -1.49 -7.79
CA LYS A 209 -5.07 -2.63 -8.55
C LYS A 209 -5.55 -2.66 -9.99
N VAL A 210 -6.83 -2.38 -10.23
CA VAL A 210 -7.38 -2.32 -11.59
C VAL A 210 -6.79 -1.15 -12.37
N THR A 211 -6.76 0.05 -11.80
CA THR A 211 -6.18 1.22 -12.47
C THR A 211 -4.69 1.04 -12.75
N SER A 212 -3.95 0.48 -11.80
CA SER A 212 -2.52 0.17 -11.96
C SER A 212 -2.25 -0.88 -13.03
N PHE A 213 -3.12 -1.89 -13.17
CA PHE A 213 -3.05 -2.88 -14.23
C PHE A 213 -3.25 -2.23 -15.61
N PHE A 214 -4.30 -1.42 -15.77
CA PHE A 214 -4.56 -0.71 -17.03
C PHE A 214 -3.42 0.24 -17.39
N GLN A 215 -2.89 1.00 -16.44
CA GLN A 215 -1.75 1.90 -16.68
C GLN A 215 -0.52 1.15 -17.20
N LYS A 216 -0.19 0.00 -16.59
CA LYS A 216 0.93 -0.84 -17.05
C LYS A 216 0.70 -1.41 -18.44
N THR A 217 -0.53 -1.87 -18.73
CA THR A 217 -0.88 -2.43 -20.04
C THR A 217 -0.76 -1.35 -21.12
N VAL A 218 -1.31 -0.16 -20.89
CA VAL A 218 -1.20 0.97 -21.80
C VAL A 218 0.26 1.37 -22.01
N TYR A 219 1.07 1.41 -20.96
CA TYR A 219 2.49 1.72 -21.05
C TYR A 219 3.27 0.70 -21.92
N ILE A 220 2.97 -0.59 -21.76
CA ILE A 220 3.59 -1.65 -22.59
C ILE A 220 3.19 -1.47 -24.05
N ILE A 221 1.91 -1.29 -24.35
CA ILE A 221 1.42 -1.14 -25.74
C ILE A 221 2.07 0.05 -26.42
N ILE A 222 2.20 1.20 -25.73
CA ILE A 222 2.81 2.41 -26.32
C ILE A 222 4.31 2.21 -26.59
N ASN A 223 5.03 1.51 -25.70
CA ASN A 223 6.48 1.34 -25.87
C ASN A 223 6.86 0.13 -26.75
N ASP A 224 5.94 -0.79 -27.04
CA ASP A 224 6.18 -1.88 -28.00
C ASP A 224 5.95 -1.41 -29.47
N GLU A 225 5.45 -0.19 -29.70
CA GLU A 225 5.28 0.41 -31.03
C GLU A 225 6.51 1.28 -31.47
N GLU A 226 7.52 1.45 -30.61
CA GLU A 226 8.81 2.07 -30.93
C GLU A 226 9.89 1.00 -31.21
#